data_3b27d0aeb5e153ddedb62e910ad053f6
#
_entry.id   3b27d0aeb5e153ddedb62e910ad053f6
#
_cell.length_a   1.000
_cell.length_b   1.000
_cell.length_c   1.000
_cell.angle_alpha   90.00
_cell.angle_beta   90.00
_cell.angle_gamma   90.00
#
_symmetry.space_group_name_H-M   'P 1'
#
loop_
_entity.id
_entity.type
_entity.pdbx_description
1 polymer ?
#
loop_
_entity_poly.entity_id
_entity_poly.type
_entity_poly.pdbx_seq_one_letter_code
_entity_poly.pdbx_strand_id
1 'polypeptide(L)'
;MEKSEATVKTSIARFGIVLLVLFLSAPALAGTRDDCITKCKEAGNFIKTQGISAAIKEINNKNGRFVWNDGVSYVFLMNMKARMLAHPHKPELLKPATLIDATDVDGKAFFREFVVKAEKGKGWSKYMWPVPGMEITKPKHTFIYRVPDTDYFVGAGFYVMKPGVFY
;
A
#
# COMPACT_ATOMS: atom_id res chain seq x y z
N MET A 1 19.01 65.14 -60.33
CA MET A 1 19.67 63.90 -59.89
C MET A 1 19.37 63.77 -58.41
N GLU A 2 18.31 63.03 -58.13
CA GLU A 2 17.73 62.87 -56.78
C GLU A 2 18.02 61.45 -56.33
N LYS A 3 18.74 61.28 -55.23
CA LYS A 3 19.04 60.01 -54.65
C LYS A 3 17.96 59.68 -53.60
N SER A 4 17.15 58.65 -53.89
CA SER A 4 16.21 58.08 -52.99
C SER A 4 16.91 57.27 -51.90
N GLU A 5 16.73 57.66 -50.66
CA GLU A 5 17.17 56.89 -49.47
C GLU A 5 16.03 55.93 -49.08
N ALA A 6 16.29 54.63 -49.18
CA ALA A 6 15.37 53.60 -48.74
C ALA A 6 15.58 53.35 -47.24
N THR A 7 14.57 53.72 -46.47
CA THR A 7 14.49 53.43 -45.03
C THR A 7 14.14 51.95 -44.76
N VAL A 8 15.11 51.18 -44.26
CA VAL A 8 14.86 49.80 -43.84
C VAL A 8 14.22 49.81 -42.43
N LYS A 9 12.94 49.45 -42.38
CA LYS A 9 12.28 49.22 -41.07
C LYS A 9 12.57 47.83 -40.57
N THR A 10 13.44 47.75 -39.55
CA THR A 10 13.76 46.52 -38.85
C THR A 10 12.60 46.17 -37.87
N SER A 11 11.83 45.15 -38.19
CA SER A 11 10.78 44.64 -37.34
C SER A 11 11.40 43.68 -36.32
N ILE A 12 11.47 44.07 -35.06
CA ILE A 12 11.94 43.22 -33.97
C ILE A 12 10.75 42.38 -33.47
N ALA A 13 10.67 41.13 -33.94
CA ALA A 13 9.75 40.16 -33.40
C ALA A 13 10.14 39.76 -31.99
N ARG A 14 9.37 40.21 -30.99
CA ARG A 14 9.49 39.75 -29.60
C ARG A 14 8.96 38.32 -29.47
N PHE A 15 9.85 37.33 -29.50
CA PHE A 15 9.53 35.97 -29.11
C PHE A 15 9.32 35.93 -27.60
N GLY A 16 8.09 35.91 -27.16
CA GLY A 16 7.74 35.61 -25.77
C GLY A 16 8.00 34.14 -25.49
N ILE A 17 9.01 33.83 -24.70
CA ILE A 17 9.24 32.48 -24.17
C ILE A 17 8.15 32.23 -23.11
N VAL A 18 7.14 31.46 -23.47
CA VAL A 18 6.17 30.93 -22.49
C VAL A 18 6.86 29.76 -21.75
N LEU A 19 7.37 30.04 -20.55
CA LEU A 19 7.90 29.01 -19.66
C LEU A 19 6.72 28.18 -19.14
N LEU A 20 6.45 27.03 -19.77
CA LEU A 20 5.48 26.06 -19.30
C LEU A 20 6.06 25.36 -18.05
N VAL A 21 5.71 25.85 -16.87
CA VAL A 21 6.05 25.20 -15.61
C VAL A 21 5.15 23.97 -15.48
N LEU A 22 5.65 22.80 -15.87
CA LEU A 22 5.05 21.52 -15.56
C LEU A 22 5.17 21.28 -14.04
N PHE A 23 4.08 21.51 -13.32
CA PHE A 23 3.94 20.99 -11.96
C PHE A 23 3.89 19.47 -12.05
N LEU A 24 5.04 18.80 -11.88
CA LEU A 24 5.05 17.39 -11.53
C LEU A 24 4.51 17.30 -10.10
N SER A 25 3.20 17.05 -9.96
CA SER A 25 2.66 16.58 -8.70
C SER A 25 3.24 15.18 -8.44
N ALA A 26 4.23 15.10 -7.54
CA ALA A 26 4.68 13.80 -7.04
C ALA A 26 3.46 13.07 -6.48
N PRO A 27 3.21 11.80 -6.87
CA PRO A 27 2.13 11.04 -6.27
C PRO A 27 2.38 10.95 -4.78
N ALA A 28 1.38 11.29 -3.99
CA ALA A 28 1.45 11.15 -2.54
C ALA A 28 1.73 9.67 -2.22
N LEU A 29 2.85 9.40 -1.57
CA LEU A 29 3.32 8.06 -1.14
C LEU A 29 2.46 7.43 -0.03
N ALA A 30 1.20 7.80 0.10
CA ALA A 30 0.28 7.22 1.07
C ALA A 30 -0.63 6.22 0.35
N GLY A 31 -0.47 4.93 0.68
CA GLY A 31 -1.51 3.94 0.37
C GLY A 31 -2.83 4.43 0.94
N THR A 32 -3.85 4.48 0.10
CA THR A 32 -5.17 4.97 0.51
C THR A 32 -6.01 3.84 1.09
N ARG A 33 -7.12 4.20 1.74
CA ARG A 33 -8.13 3.20 2.17
C ARG A 33 -8.65 2.39 0.98
N ASP A 34 -8.84 3.04 -0.16
CA ASP A 34 -9.38 2.42 -1.37
C ASP A 34 -8.37 1.46 -2.01
N ASP A 35 -7.08 1.78 -1.98
CA ASP A 35 -6.02 0.85 -2.42
C ASP A 35 -6.03 -0.43 -1.58
N CYS A 36 -6.12 -0.31 -0.25
CA CYS A 36 -6.17 -1.48 0.64
C CYS A 36 -7.40 -2.36 0.35
N ILE A 37 -8.57 -1.75 0.15
CA ILE A 37 -9.80 -2.49 -0.20
C ILE A 37 -9.64 -3.20 -1.53
N THR A 38 -9.14 -2.50 -2.54
CA THR A 38 -8.93 -3.04 -3.90
C THR A 38 -7.92 -4.19 -3.87
N LYS A 39 -6.77 -4.00 -3.23
CA LYS A 39 -5.73 -5.03 -3.12
C LYS A 39 -6.19 -6.27 -2.35
N CYS A 40 -6.98 -6.12 -1.30
CA CYS A 40 -7.58 -7.26 -0.61
C CYS A 40 -8.56 -8.03 -1.50
N LYS A 41 -9.41 -7.37 -2.28
CA LYS A 41 -10.33 -8.02 -3.22
C LYS A 41 -9.58 -8.72 -4.35
N GLU A 42 -8.55 -8.09 -4.92
CA GLU A 42 -7.67 -8.68 -5.92
C GLU A 42 -7.00 -9.96 -5.38
N ALA A 43 -6.45 -9.91 -4.16
CA ALA A 43 -5.82 -11.06 -3.53
C ALA A 43 -6.85 -12.19 -3.23
N GLY A 44 -8.04 -11.84 -2.76
CA GLY A 44 -9.12 -12.80 -2.56
C GLY A 44 -9.54 -13.49 -3.87
N ASN A 45 -9.68 -12.73 -4.95
CA ASN A 45 -9.96 -13.30 -6.27
C ASN A 45 -8.81 -14.18 -6.77
N PHE A 46 -7.56 -13.77 -6.56
CA PHE A 46 -6.38 -14.54 -6.92
C PHE A 46 -6.34 -15.89 -6.18
N ILE A 47 -6.68 -15.92 -4.89
CA ILE A 47 -6.81 -17.17 -4.11
C ILE A 47 -7.86 -18.08 -4.74
N LYS A 48 -9.02 -17.56 -5.14
CA LYS A 48 -10.13 -18.34 -5.71
C LYS A 48 -9.78 -18.89 -7.11
N THR A 49 -9.04 -18.14 -7.92
CA THR A 49 -8.75 -18.51 -9.32
C THR A 49 -7.46 -19.28 -9.49
N GLN A 50 -6.42 -19.00 -8.70
CA GLN A 50 -5.10 -19.61 -8.83
C GLN A 50 -4.76 -20.59 -7.69
N GLY A 51 -5.60 -20.64 -6.67
CA GLY A 51 -5.43 -21.51 -5.51
C GLY A 51 -4.50 -20.93 -4.44
N ILE A 52 -4.58 -21.53 -3.25
CA ILE A 52 -3.89 -21.05 -2.05
C ILE A 52 -2.36 -21.10 -2.18
N SER A 53 -1.81 -22.14 -2.80
CA SER A 53 -0.35 -22.30 -2.94
C SER A 53 0.27 -21.22 -3.82
N ALA A 54 -0.39 -20.86 -4.94
CA ALA A 54 0.03 -19.76 -5.78
C ALA A 54 -0.07 -18.41 -5.06
N ALA A 55 -1.14 -18.20 -4.28
CA ALA A 55 -1.33 -17.00 -3.51
C ALA A 55 -0.28 -16.82 -2.40
N ILE A 56 0.09 -17.88 -1.69
CA ILE A 56 1.16 -17.85 -0.68
C ILE A 56 2.49 -17.42 -1.34
N LYS A 57 2.83 -18.00 -2.49
CA LYS A 57 4.05 -17.66 -3.22
C LYS A 57 4.05 -16.19 -3.66
N GLU A 58 2.95 -15.72 -4.24
CA GLU A 58 2.84 -14.36 -4.77
C GLU A 58 2.81 -13.30 -3.66
N ILE A 59 2.12 -13.54 -2.55
CA ILE A 59 2.05 -12.61 -1.41
C ILE A 59 3.38 -12.53 -0.67
N ASN A 60 4.16 -13.61 -0.59
CA ASN A 60 5.51 -13.59 -0.01
C ASN A 60 6.54 -12.88 -0.90
N ASN A 61 6.22 -12.61 -2.16
CA ASN A 61 7.13 -11.91 -3.07
C ASN A 61 7.18 -10.42 -2.75
N LYS A 62 8.31 -9.94 -2.23
CA LYS A 62 8.53 -8.51 -1.88
C LYS A 62 8.40 -7.56 -3.07
N ASN A 63 8.60 -8.07 -4.29
CA ASN A 63 8.51 -7.31 -5.53
C ASN A 63 7.27 -7.71 -6.35
N GLY A 64 6.31 -8.41 -5.72
CA GLY A 64 5.09 -8.90 -6.35
C GLY A 64 3.98 -7.86 -6.40
N ARG A 65 2.89 -8.22 -7.10
CA ARG A 65 1.71 -7.36 -7.30
C ARG A 65 1.00 -6.91 -6.02
N PHE A 66 1.24 -7.61 -4.91
CA PHE A 66 0.61 -7.35 -3.62
C PHE A 66 1.49 -6.52 -2.68
N VAL A 67 2.55 -5.90 -3.21
CA VAL A 67 3.40 -4.93 -2.53
C VAL A 67 3.41 -3.65 -3.35
N TRP A 68 3.22 -2.48 -2.72
CA TRP A 68 3.19 -1.17 -3.40
C TRP A 68 3.67 -0.06 -2.45
N ASN A 69 3.71 1.20 -2.90
CA ASN A 69 4.25 2.34 -2.15
C ASN A 69 5.68 2.05 -1.64
N ASP A 70 6.59 1.76 -2.57
CA ASP A 70 8.00 1.47 -2.28
C ASP A 70 8.19 0.37 -1.20
N GLY A 71 7.27 -0.60 -1.17
CA GLY A 71 7.31 -1.71 -0.23
C GLY A 71 6.62 -1.46 1.11
N VAL A 72 6.17 -0.23 1.38
CA VAL A 72 5.55 0.14 2.67
C VAL A 72 4.16 -0.45 2.84
N SER A 73 3.40 -0.52 1.76
CA SER A 73 2.05 -1.11 1.73
C SER A 73 2.08 -2.51 1.13
N TYR A 74 1.35 -3.42 1.72
CA TYR A 74 1.36 -4.83 1.30
C TYR A 74 0.12 -5.58 1.76
N VAL A 75 -0.16 -6.69 1.06
CA VAL A 75 -1.15 -7.70 1.50
C VAL A 75 -0.45 -8.78 2.32
N PHE A 76 -1.11 -9.28 3.34
CA PHE A 76 -0.76 -10.53 4.04
C PHE A 76 -1.94 -11.50 4.01
N LEU A 77 -1.67 -12.78 4.26
CA LEU A 77 -2.66 -13.86 4.23
C LEU A 77 -2.64 -14.64 5.54
N MET A 78 -3.82 -14.86 6.11
CA MET A 78 -4.01 -15.66 7.32
C MET A 78 -5.18 -16.63 7.17
N ASN A 79 -5.20 -17.65 8.02
CA ASN A 79 -6.38 -18.49 8.19
C ASN A 79 -7.22 -18.04 9.41
N MET A 80 -8.44 -18.60 9.53
CA MET A 80 -9.38 -18.29 10.63
C MET A 80 -8.93 -18.77 12.02
N LYS A 81 -7.81 -19.51 12.10
CA LYS A 81 -7.16 -19.89 13.36
C LYS A 81 -6.02 -18.92 13.74
N ALA A 82 -6.01 -17.73 13.14
CA ALA A 82 -4.98 -16.70 13.31
C ALA A 82 -3.55 -17.19 13.03
N ARG A 83 -3.36 -18.09 12.06
CA ARG A 83 -2.04 -18.48 11.57
C ARG A 83 -1.68 -17.64 10.36
N MET A 84 -0.49 -17.06 10.35
CA MET A 84 0.06 -16.36 9.19
C MET A 84 0.50 -17.38 8.15
N LEU A 85 0.00 -17.25 6.92
CA LEU A 85 0.33 -18.12 5.78
C LEU A 85 1.27 -17.44 4.78
N ALA A 86 1.15 -16.12 4.64
CA ALA A 86 2.05 -15.33 3.81
C ALA A 86 2.17 -13.89 4.34
N HIS A 87 3.41 -13.36 4.34
CA HIS A 87 3.72 -11.98 4.73
C HIS A 87 5.05 -11.55 4.08
N PRO A 88 5.09 -10.52 3.21
CA PRO A 88 6.27 -10.20 2.43
C PRO A 88 7.46 -9.72 3.26
N HIS A 89 7.24 -9.11 4.43
CA HIS A 89 8.29 -8.49 5.24
C HIS A 89 8.56 -9.17 6.58
N LYS A 90 7.75 -10.17 6.98
CA LYS A 90 7.84 -10.82 8.31
C LYS A 90 7.83 -12.34 8.18
N PRO A 91 8.88 -12.96 7.57
CA PRO A 91 8.94 -14.42 7.41
C PRO A 91 8.96 -15.14 8.77
N GLU A 92 9.39 -14.47 9.85
CA GLU A 92 9.38 -15.02 11.21
C GLU A 92 7.95 -15.29 11.74
N LEU A 93 6.92 -14.72 11.14
CA LEU A 93 5.51 -14.99 11.49
C LEU A 93 4.94 -16.23 10.79
N LEU A 94 5.63 -16.77 9.79
CA LEU A 94 5.17 -17.94 9.02
C LEU A 94 5.39 -19.26 9.76
N LYS A 95 5.14 -19.25 11.07
CA LYS A 95 5.27 -20.42 11.94
C LYS A 95 3.93 -21.15 12.07
N PRO A 96 3.93 -22.46 12.38
CA PRO A 96 2.68 -23.22 12.58
C PRO A 96 1.82 -22.73 13.74
N ALA A 97 2.39 -21.93 14.66
CA ALA A 97 1.70 -21.43 15.85
C ALA A 97 0.63 -20.41 15.50
N THR A 98 -0.41 -20.33 16.31
CA THR A 98 -1.40 -19.27 16.27
C THR A 98 -0.86 -17.97 16.81
N LEU A 99 -1.28 -16.85 16.21
CA LEU A 99 -0.93 -15.51 16.66
C LEU A 99 -2.08 -14.84 17.44
N ILE A 100 -3.11 -15.62 17.82
CA ILE A 100 -4.36 -15.09 18.39
C ILE A 100 -4.16 -14.23 19.63
N ASP A 101 -3.15 -14.53 20.44
CA ASP A 101 -2.83 -13.84 21.69
C ASP A 101 -1.63 -12.87 21.56
N ALA A 102 -1.02 -12.77 20.38
CA ALA A 102 0.06 -11.84 20.16
C ALA A 102 -0.46 -10.39 20.17
N THR A 103 0.30 -9.52 20.82
CA THR A 103 -0.03 -8.11 21.02
C THR A 103 0.93 -7.19 20.28
N ASP A 104 0.48 -5.98 19.98
CA ASP A 104 1.37 -4.90 19.59
C ASP A 104 2.09 -4.28 20.81
N VAL A 105 2.89 -3.22 20.57
CA VAL A 105 3.67 -2.53 21.61
C VAL A 105 2.79 -1.82 22.65
N ASP A 106 1.53 -1.56 22.34
CA ASP A 106 0.54 -0.97 23.25
C ASP A 106 -0.31 -2.04 23.96
N GLY A 107 0.03 -3.34 23.79
CA GLY A 107 -0.66 -4.47 24.41
C GLY A 107 -1.96 -4.89 23.73
N LYS A 108 -2.25 -4.39 22.53
CA LYS A 108 -3.47 -4.71 21.79
C LYS A 108 -3.37 -6.07 21.08
N ALA A 109 -4.26 -7.01 21.37
CA ALA A 109 -4.38 -8.31 20.70
C ALA A 109 -5.07 -8.15 19.32
N PHE A 110 -4.39 -7.53 18.37
CA PHE A 110 -4.95 -7.13 17.09
C PHE A 110 -5.21 -8.31 16.14
N PHE A 111 -4.49 -9.42 16.24
CA PHE A 111 -4.78 -10.62 15.44
C PHE A 111 -6.13 -11.24 15.82
N ARG A 112 -6.51 -11.19 17.09
CA ARG A 112 -7.85 -11.58 17.55
C ARG A 112 -8.91 -10.69 16.90
N GLU A 113 -8.67 -9.37 16.86
CA GLU A 113 -9.58 -8.44 16.18
C GLU A 113 -9.69 -8.74 14.68
N PHE A 114 -8.59 -9.16 14.02
CA PHE A 114 -8.62 -9.56 12.60
C PHE A 114 -9.57 -10.73 12.34
N VAL A 115 -9.50 -11.77 13.17
CA VAL A 115 -10.42 -12.92 13.08
C VAL A 115 -11.87 -12.47 13.23
N VAL A 116 -12.18 -11.65 14.24
CA VAL A 116 -13.53 -11.10 14.45
C VAL A 116 -14.02 -10.29 13.24
N LYS A 117 -13.14 -9.51 12.60
CA LYS A 117 -13.49 -8.76 11.36
C LYS A 117 -13.71 -9.71 10.19
N ALA A 118 -12.89 -10.75 10.06
CA ALA A 118 -13.04 -11.76 9.02
C ALA A 118 -14.32 -12.60 9.20
N GLU A 119 -14.75 -12.92 10.43
CA GLU A 119 -16.03 -13.57 10.73
C GLU A 119 -17.23 -12.74 10.23
N LYS A 120 -17.12 -11.40 10.32
CA LYS A 120 -18.11 -10.45 9.79
C LYS A 120 -17.96 -10.18 8.28
N GLY A 121 -17.09 -10.92 7.60
CA GLY A 121 -16.77 -10.80 6.19
C GLY A 121 -15.69 -9.76 5.89
N LYS A 122 -15.68 -8.62 6.58
CA LYS A 122 -14.68 -7.55 6.40
C LYS A 122 -14.70 -6.54 7.55
N GLY A 123 -13.65 -5.74 7.65
CA GLY A 123 -13.61 -4.63 8.60
C GLY A 123 -12.24 -3.97 8.67
N TRP A 124 -12.18 -2.84 9.37
CA TRP A 124 -10.95 -2.11 9.63
C TRP A 124 -10.46 -2.36 11.05
N SER A 125 -9.14 -2.50 11.21
CA SER A 125 -8.44 -2.53 12.49
C SER A 125 -7.32 -1.50 12.50
N LYS A 126 -7.03 -0.94 13.69
CA LYS A 126 -5.91 -0.03 13.94
C LYS A 126 -5.04 -0.62 15.04
N TYR A 127 -3.74 -0.69 14.80
CA TYR A 127 -2.75 -1.21 15.74
C TYR A 127 -1.36 -0.63 15.44
N MET A 128 -0.43 -0.81 16.35
CA MET A 128 0.97 -0.39 16.17
C MET A 128 1.74 -1.46 15.42
N TRP A 129 2.47 -1.06 14.35
CA TRP A 129 3.22 -2.03 13.54
C TRP A 129 4.52 -1.43 13.02
N PRO A 130 5.62 -2.23 12.94
CA PRO A 130 6.87 -1.78 12.34
C PRO A 130 6.68 -1.37 10.89
N VAL A 131 7.26 -0.22 10.52
CA VAL A 131 7.23 0.25 9.13
C VAL A 131 8.30 -0.50 8.34
N PRO A 132 7.97 -1.14 7.19
CA PRO A 132 8.95 -1.82 6.37
C PRO A 132 10.13 -0.92 5.98
N GLY A 133 11.36 -1.43 6.14
CA GLY A 133 12.58 -0.68 5.81
C GLY A 133 12.97 0.41 6.80
N MET A 134 12.23 0.59 7.90
CA MET A 134 12.52 1.58 8.94
C MET A 134 12.58 0.94 10.32
N GLU A 135 13.40 1.47 11.23
CA GLU A 135 13.49 1.03 12.63
C GLU A 135 12.46 1.74 13.53
N ILE A 136 11.26 1.97 13.00
CA ILE A 136 10.19 2.67 13.73
C ILE A 136 8.88 1.88 13.67
N THR A 137 8.07 2.03 14.72
CA THR A 137 6.70 1.52 14.81
C THR A 137 5.72 2.67 14.72
N LYS A 138 4.69 2.53 13.90
CA LYS A 138 3.67 3.57 13.68
C LYS A 138 2.25 2.98 13.71
N PRO A 139 1.22 3.80 13.95
CA PRO A 139 -0.16 3.37 13.79
C PRO A 139 -0.42 2.91 12.36
N LYS A 140 -0.86 1.65 12.21
CA LYS A 140 -1.26 1.05 10.94
C LYS A 140 -2.76 0.84 10.93
N HIS A 141 -3.42 1.28 9.86
CA HIS A 141 -4.82 0.98 9.58
C HIS A 141 -4.87 -0.15 8.56
N THR A 142 -5.48 -1.26 8.91
CA THR A 142 -5.54 -2.46 8.06
C THR A 142 -6.98 -2.83 7.75
N PHE A 143 -7.29 -3.00 6.48
CA PHE A 143 -8.52 -3.60 6.01
C PHE A 143 -8.38 -5.10 6.01
N ILE A 144 -9.33 -5.80 6.64
CA ILE A 144 -9.45 -7.25 6.68
C ILE A 144 -10.58 -7.65 5.74
N TYR A 145 -10.33 -8.65 4.89
CA TYR A 145 -11.30 -9.17 3.94
C TYR A 145 -11.29 -10.70 3.96
N ARG A 146 -12.41 -11.28 4.39
CA ARG A 146 -12.64 -12.73 4.32
C ARG A 146 -12.73 -13.14 2.85
N VAL A 147 -11.97 -14.13 2.44
CA VAL A 147 -12.14 -14.74 1.13
C VAL A 147 -13.38 -15.62 1.16
N PRO A 148 -14.43 -15.29 0.37
CA PRO A 148 -15.70 -16.02 0.43
C PRO A 148 -15.53 -17.51 0.21
N ASP A 149 -16.27 -18.32 0.95
CA ASP A 149 -16.31 -19.79 0.85
C ASP A 149 -14.98 -20.48 1.18
N THR A 150 -14.12 -19.84 1.98
CA THR A 150 -12.82 -20.38 2.40
C THR A 150 -12.57 -20.15 3.89
N ASP A 151 -11.54 -20.81 4.45
CA ASP A 151 -11.02 -20.55 5.79
C ASP A 151 -9.88 -19.51 5.82
N TYR A 152 -9.83 -18.66 4.80
CA TYR A 152 -8.77 -17.66 4.66
C TYR A 152 -9.31 -16.24 4.67
N PHE A 153 -8.49 -15.33 5.16
CA PHE A 153 -8.68 -13.89 4.98
C PHE A 153 -7.36 -13.21 4.63
N VAL A 154 -7.46 -12.10 3.95
CA VAL A 154 -6.33 -11.24 3.63
C VAL A 154 -6.46 -9.90 4.34
N GLY A 155 -5.34 -9.28 4.61
CA GLY A 155 -5.30 -7.94 5.15
C GLY A 155 -4.32 -7.05 4.40
N ALA A 156 -4.69 -5.79 4.19
CA ALA A 156 -3.83 -4.78 3.61
C ALA A 156 -3.95 -3.48 4.40
N GLY A 157 -2.85 -2.77 4.58
CA GLY A 157 -2.87 -1.57 5.41
C GLY A 157 -1.91 -0.48 4.99
N PHE A 158 -2.18 0.70 5.50
CA PHE A 158 -1.36 1.89 5.37
C PHE A 158 -1.02 2.47 6.74
N TYR A 159 0.08 3.24 6.81
CA TYR A 159 0.51 3.90 8.04
C TYR A 159 0.03 5.33 8.08
N VAL A 160 -0.33 5.79 9.28
CA VAL A 160 -0.65 7.20 9.51
C VAL A 160 0.65 7.93 9.85
N MET A 161 1.17 8.68 8.88
CA MET A 161 2.30 9.58 9.05
C MET A 161 1.78 10.97 9.36
N LYS A 162 2.35 11.66 10.37
CA LYS A 162 2.03 13.08 10.58
C LYS A 162 2.63 13.90 9.44
N PRO A 163 1.88 14.82 8.82
CA PRO A 163 2.46 15.73 7.82
C PRO A 163 3.66 16.49 8.40
N GLY A 164 4.77 16.54 7.64
CA GLY A 164 5.95 17.35 7.99
C GLY A 164 7.00 16.66 8.86
N VAL A 165 6.88 15.37 9.18
CA VAL A 165 7.93 14.61 9.85
C VAL A 165 8.55 13.65 8.84
N PHE A 166 9.68 14.04 8.29
CA PHE A 166 10.56 13.17 7.48
C PHE A 166 11.48 12.43 8.47
N TYR A 167 11.56 11.10 8.34
CA TYR A 167 12.51 10.28 9.08
C TYR A 167 13.59 9.76 8.14
#